data_70be50da12a6b694940058879e0cba88
#
_entry.id   70be50da12a6b694940058879e0cba88
#
_cell.length_a   1.000
_cell.length_b   1.000
_cell.length_c   1.000
_cell.angle_alpha   90.00
_cell.angle_beta   90.00
_cell.angle_gamma   90.00
#
_symmetry.space_group_name_H-M   'P 1'
#
loop_
_entity.id
_entity.type
_entity.pdbx_description
1 polymer ?
#
loop_
_entity_poly.entity_id
_entity_poly.type
_entity_poly.pdbx_seq_one_letter_code
_entity_poly.pdbx_strand_id
1 'polypeptide(L)'
;MKITKKRFLLIFTSLILSFSLLAGCHSADTVRNNQQNTVYSASSENENFREFTDAIFRDNVSGDILSLHTILQHPENYGITNYEKTLGRYNLDNPTDSSDISDCLTQLNSFDKNSLSKDQQIAYELLKKYLETKLEYCDLFLLDTDLSTTIGIQVQLPIIFAEYTFNEVKDIDEYLCAVEDTDEFFENLIEYEKMRSEKGYFMETSLAEEIIEQCNTFIDSADDGYLITTFEEKLNNLPELDETQKSSYQERNKAAVNEHVIKGYRILADGIEQLKNTGKYSGGLCNYPNGQKYYEYLVNNQMGWSKTIDEYDALLDSYISRNIASIQGLYRKNLGLSDQFNTFHFQYTQPLEILSDLKEKIKTSFPDGADVNYEVKYITKALQDYASPAMYFTPQIDNNAVNSIYINPKSTGSSDIYTTLAHEGFPGHMYQITYFANKNSDLIRHIIQPGGYIEGWATYCEALSYQYADTDNAPLNTLMQLNYSTIMLIYGKVDIGVNYYGWSEDDVYNFISSYGFNDKSVATQMYSQMLSEPANYCKYVLGYVGFMELKAAAMQKQGNSFNLKEFHQYILDMGPVQFDILFENLPE
;
A
#
# COMPACT_ATOMS: atom_id res chain seq x y z
N MET A 1 -20.69 25.47 6.51
CA MET A 1 -20.64 24.02 6.74
C MET A 1 -19.63 23.80 7.88
N LYS A 2 -20.07 23.40 9.08
CA LYS A 2 -19.13 23.11 10.15
C LYS A 2 -18.84 21.61 10.10
N ILE A 3 -17.77 21.26 9.41
CA ILE A 3 -17.17 19.91 9.51
C ILE A 3 -16.42 19.90 10.85
N THR A 4 -16.75 18.97 11.73
CA THR A 4 -16.21 18.96 13.09
C THR A 4 -14.72 18.63 13.08
N LYS A 5 -13.90 19.51 13.69
CA LYS A 5 -12.43 19.44 13.79
C LYS A 5 -11.85 18.09 14.26
N LYS A 6 -12.61 17.29 15.02
CA LYS A 6 -12.14 16.00 15.55
C LYS A 6 -12.01 14.89 14.51
N ARG A 7 -12.70 14.97 13.36
CA ARG A 7 -12.67 13.94 12.32
C ARG A 7 -11.61 14.16 11.25
N PHE A 8 -11.01 15.34 11.18
CA PHE A 8 -10.02 15.68 10.16
C PHE A 8 -8.61 15.14 10.47
N LEU A 9 -8.28 14.97 11.74
CA LEU A 9 -6.93 14.57 12.18
C LEU A 9 -6.70 13.05 12.22
N LEU A 10 -7.73 12.22 12.07
CA LEU A 10 -7.67 10.76 12.25
C LEU A 10 -7.83 9.96 10.95
N ILE A 11 -7.93 10.64 9.81
CA ILE A 11 -8.06 9.97 8.53
C ILE A 11 -6.64 9.81 7.97
N PHE A 12 -6.22 8.57 7.89
CA PHE A 12 -5.07 8.03 7.17
C PHE A 12 -3.72 7.94 7.84
N THR A 13 -3.59 6.82 8.41
CA THR A 13 -2.39 6.01 8.31
C THR A 13 -2.83 4.54 8.27
N SER A 14 -3.53 4.08 7.23
CA SER A 14 -3.59 2.65 6.95
C SER A 14 -2.27 2.28 6.28
N LEU A 15 -1.35 1.79 7.08
CA LEU A 15 -0.16 1.11 6.62
C LEU A 15 -0.61 -0.25 6.10
N ILE A 16 -1.02 -0.28 4.83
CA ILE A 16 -0.78 -1.51 4.11
C ILE A 16 0.71 -1.47 3.80
N LEU A 17 1.41 -2.44 4.36
CA LEU A 17 2.65 -2.94 3.80
C LEU A 17 2.36 -3.43 2.36
N SER A 18 1.93 -2.53 1.48
CA SER A 18 2.24 -2.66 0.10
C SER A 18 3.75 -2.41 0.08
N PHE A 19 4.51 -3.50 0.27
CA PHE A 19 5.84 -3.52 -0.26
C PHE A 19 5.70 -3.05 -1.70
N SER A 20 5.94 -1.77 -1.95
CA SER A 20 6.59 -1.43 -3.17
C SER A 20 7.85 -2.25 -3.08
N LEU A 21 7.78 -3.45 -3.70
CA LEU A 21 8.92 -4.32 -3.85
C LEU A 21 10.05 -3.39 -4.24
N LEU A 22 11.00 -3.22 -3.34
CA LEU A 22 12.27 -2.55 -3.60
C LEU A 22 13.00 -3.40 -4.65
N ALA A 23 12.39 -3.51 -5.82
CA ALA A 23 13.04 -4.01 -7.01
C ALA A 23 13.91 -2.86 -7.52
N GLY A 24 14.94 -2.53 -6.75
CA GLY A 24 16.17 -2.09 -7.36
C GLY A 24 16.46 -3.12 -8.44
N CYS A 25 16.77 -2.66 -9.66
CA CYS A 25 17.17 -3.53 -10.76
C CYS A 25 18.30 -4.44 -10.29
N HIS A 26 17.97 -5.63 -9.81
CA HIS A 26 18.96 -6.67 -9.53
C HIS A 26 19.26 -7.30 -10.86
N SER A 27 20.54 -7.31 -11.20
CA SER A 27 21.06 -7.98 -12.38
C SER A 27 20.72 -9.47 -12.30
N ALA A 28 19.74 -9.89 -13.09
CA ALA A 28 19.48 -11.29 -13.32
C ALA A 28 20.67 -11.90 -14.08
N ASP A 29 21.53 -12.60 -13.38
CA ASP A 29 22.53 -13.44 -14.02
C ASP A 29 21.85 -14.61 -14.72
N THR A 30 21.75 -14.44 -16.05
CA THR A 30 21.67 -15.49 -17.07
C THR A 30 20.48 -16.45 -17.09
N VAL A 31 19.41 -16.06 -17.73
CA VAL A 31 18.66 -17.02 -18.58
C VAL A 31 19.31 -17.07 -19.96
N ARG A 32 20.33 -17.91 -20.13
CA ARG A 32 20.95 -18.17 -21.44
C ARG A 32 20.09 -19.15 -22.24
N ASN A 33 19.50 -18.61 -23.24
CA ASN A 33 18.94 -19.13 -24.48
C ASN A 33 19.32 -20.55 -24.92
N ASN A 34 18.27 -21.32 -25.20
CA ASN A 34 18.26 -22.27 -26.31
C ASN A 34 17.07 -21.95 -27.23
N GLN A 35 17.34 -21.15 -28.26
CA GLN A 35 16.38 -20.94 -29.36
C GLN A 35 16.29 -22.24 -30.18
N GLN A 36 15.19 -22.96 -30.02
CA GLN A 36 14.70 -23.88 -31.06
C GLN A 36 13.28 -23.46 -31.44
N ASN A 37 13.12 -23.01 -32.69
CA ASN A 37 11.82 -22.75 -33.31
C ASN A 37 11.01 -24.05 -33.40
N THR A 38 10.07 -24.23 -32.49
CA THR A 38 9.08 -25.32 -32.55
C THR A 38 7.68 -24.72 -32.57
N VAL A 39 6.83 -25.21 -33.46
CA VAL A 39 5.40 -24.87 -33.50
C VAL A 39 4.72 -25.57 -32.34
N TYR A 40 4.27 -24.83 -31.32
CA TYR A 40 3.64 -25.36 -30.13
C TYR A 40 2.11 -25.51 -30.28
N SER A 41 1.54 -26.52 -29.62
CA SER A 41 0.07 -26.66 -29.44
C SER A 41 -0.41 -25.68 -28.36
N ALA A 42 -1.68 -25.29 -28.34
CA ALA A 42 -2.21 -24.33 -27.37
C ALA A 42 -1.96 -24.69 -25.88
N SER A 43 -1.86 -25.98 -25.55
CA SER A 43 -1.50 -26.44 -24.20
C SER A 43 -0.03 -26.15 -23.84
N SER A 44 0.86 -26.23 -24.81
CA SER A 44 2.29 -25.92 -24.59
C SER A 44 2.55 -24.43 -24.47
N GLU A 45 1.76 -23.59 -25.13
CA GLU A 45 1.86 -22.12 -25.01
C GLU A 45 1.48 -21.65 -23.59
N ASN A 46 0.39 -22.17 -23.02
CA ASN A 46 -0.01 -21.86 -21.65
C ASN A 46 1.02 -22.33 -20.61
N GLU A 47 1.64 -23.50 -20.82
CA GLU A 47 2.71 -24.01 -19.96
C GLU A 47 3.96 -23.14 -20.06
N ASN A 48 4.40 -22.80 -21.28
CA ASN A 48 5.55 -21.94 -21.50
C ASN A 48 5.34 -20.52 -20.91
N PHE A 49 4.14 -19.97 -21.03
CA PHE A 49 3.81 -18.69 -20.44
C PHE A 49 3.86 -18.76 -18.91
N ARG A 50 3.33 -19.83 -18.31
CA ARG A 50 3.41 -20.04 -16.86
C ARG A 50 4.85 -20.19 -16.39
N GLU A 51 5.68 -20.98 -17.06
CA GLU A 51 7.10 -21.11 -16.73
C GLU A 51 7.82 -19.77 -16.79
N PHE A 52 7.50 -18.92 -17.76
CA PHE A 52 8.04 -17.58 -17.90
C PHE A 52 7.60 -16.67 -16.74
N THR A 53 6.31 -16.63 -16.42
CA THR A 53 5.81 -15.78 -15.32
C THR A 53 6.25 -16.28 -13.95
N ASP A 54 6.38 -17.60 -13.75
CA ASP A 54 6.93 -18.19 -12.52
C ASP A 54 8.42 -17.91 -12.35
N ALA A 55 9.19 -17.78 -13.44
CA ALA A 55 10.58 -17.37 -13.38
C ALA A 55 10.70 -15.91 -12.90
N ILE A 56 9.88 -15.00 -13.44
CA ILE A 56 9.81 -13.60 -12.99
C ILE A 56 9.39 -13.52 -11.53
N PHE A 57 8.41 -14.31 -11.11
CA PHE A 57 7.95 -14.37 -9.72
C PHE A 57 9.11 -14.78 -8.80
N ARG A 58 9.81 -15.89 -9.11
CA ARG A 58 10.94 -16.38 -8.30
C ARG A 58 12.06 -15.34 -8.17
N ASP A 59 12.43 -14.75 -9.29
CA ASP A 59 13.49 -13.73 -9.33
C ASP A 59 13.13 -12.51 -8.46
N ASN A 60 11.89 -12.07 -8.59
CA ASN A 60 11.40 -10.90 -7.86
C ASN A 60 11.32 -11.13 -6.34
N VAL A 61 10.73 -12.26 -5.88
CA VAL A 61 10.55 -12.51 -4.44
C VAL A 61 11.83 -12.94 -3.73
N SER A 62 12.86 -13.37 -4.45
CA SER A 62 14.15 -13.77 -3.88
C SER A 62 15.19 -12.63 -3.82
N GLY A 63 14.80 -11.40 -4.18
CA GLY A 63 15.68 -10.24 -4.17
C GLY A 63 16.11 -9.78 -2.78
N ASP A 64 15.29 -10.01 -1.77
CA ASP A 64 15.60 -9.77 -0.37
C ASP A 64 14.83 -10.75 0.54
N ILE A 65 15.36 -10.94 1.76
CA ILE A 65 14.83 -11.95 2.68
C ILE A 65 13.46 -11.57 3.27
N LEU A 66 13.18 -10.27 3.43
CA LEU A 66 11.89 -9.82 3.99
C LEU A 66 10.77 -10.00 2.97
N SER A 67 11.01 -9.63 1.71
CA SER A 67 10.08 -9.87 0.60
C SER A 67 9.79 -11.36 0.44
N LEU A 68 10.82 -12.19 0.46
CA LEU A 68 10.66 -13.65 0.35
C LEU A 68 9.78 -14.19 1.48
N HIS A 69 10.13 -13.88 2.73
CA HIS A 69 9.41 -14.36 3.90
C HIS A 69 7.97 -13.83 3.99
N THR A 70 7.74 -12.58 3.56
CA THR A 70 6.38 -12.00 3.56
C THR A 70 5.46 -12.69 2.56
N ILE A 71 5.99 -13.15 1.44
CA ILE A 71 5.21 -13.74 0.35
C ILE A 71 5.10 -15.27 0.48
N LEU A 72 6.15 -15.95 0.95
CA LEU A 72 6.22 -17.41 0.99
C LEU A 72 6.65 -17.92 2.36
N GLN A 73 5.93 -18.93 2.88
CA GLN A 73 6.41 -19.72 4.02
C GLN A 73 7.40 -20.80 3.59
N HIS A 74 7.13 -21.43 2.45
CA HIS A 74 7.89 -22.56 1.92
C HIS A 74 8.46 -22.26 0.53
N PRO A 75 9.50 -21.39 0.41
CA PRO A 75 10.09 -21.01 -0.89
C PRO A 75 10.57 -22.21 -1.71
N GLU A 76 11.01 -23.29 -1.05
CA GLU A 76 11.45 -24.52 -1.69
C GLU A 76 10.37 -25.19 -2.52
N ASN A 77 9.09 -25.05 -2.17
CA ASN A 77 7.96 -25.57 -2.94
C ASN A 77 7.79 -24.86 -4.29
N TYR A 78 8.36 -23.67 -4.42
CA TYR A 78 8.36 -22.85 -5.63
C TYR A 78 9.68 -22.89 -6.39
N GLY A 79 10.61 -23.78 -5.97
CA GLY A 79 11.91 -23.95 -6.57
C GLY A 79 12.95 -22.91 -6.14
N ILE A 80 12.66 -22.11 -5.10
CA ILE A 80 13.58 -21.11 -4.53
C ILE A 80 14.35 -21.79 -3.39
N THR A 81 15.59 -22.19 -3.68
CA THR A 81 16.46 -22.92 -2.72
C THR A 81 17.74 -22.17 -2.39
N ASN A 82 18.03 -21.11 -3.13
CA ASN A 82 19.19 -20.25 -2.91
C ASN A 82 18.75 -18.79 -3.12
N TYR A 83 18.97 -17.94 -2.14
CA TYR A 83 18.63 -16.53 -2.15
C TYR A 83 19.52 -15.75 -1.19
N GLU A 84 19.67 -14.46 -1.44
CA GLU A 84 20.44 -13.57 -0.58
C GLU A 84 19.71 -13.31 0.73
N LYS A 85 20.41 -13.50 1.86
CA LYS A 85 19.85 -13.28 3.20
C LYS A 85 20.15 -11.86 3.68
N THR A 86 19.82 -10.88 2.85
CA THR A 86 20.02 -9.46 3.08
C THR A 86 18.69 -8.69 2.96
N LEU A 87 18.71 -7.41 3.32
CA LEU A 87 17.59 -6.48 3.14
C LEU A 87 17.52 -5.88 1.71
N GLY A 88 18.30 -6.44 0.78
CA GLY A 88 18.44 -5.86 -0.56
C GLY A 88 19.44 -4.69 -0.60
N ARG A 89 19.70 -4.18 -1.81
CA ARG A 89 20.63 -3.06 -2.05
C ARG A 89 20.20 -2.27 -3.28
N TYR A 90 20.43 -0.97 -3.24
CA TYR A 90 20.36 -0.13 -4.45
C TYR A 90 21.51 -0.46 -5.38
N ASN A 91 21.22 -0.63 -6.67
CA ASN A 91 22.25 -0.74 -7.70
C ASN A 91 22.80 0.67 -8.01
N LEU A 92 23.87 1.05 -7.33
CA LEU A 92 24.46 2.39 -7.47
C LEU A 92 25.37 2.52 -8.68
N ASP A 93 25.88 1.40 -9.23
CA ASP A 93 26.81 1.39 -10.38
C ASP A 93 26.09 1.72 -11.69
N ASN A 94 24.87 1.23 -11.88
CA ASN A 94 24.06 1.46 -13.08
C ASN A 94 22.56 1.59 -12.75
N PRO A 95 22.15 2.66 -12.05
CA PRO A 95 20.78 2.78 -11.53
C PRO A 95 19.72 2.96 -12.63
N THR A 96 20.11 3.27 -13.86
CA THR A 96 19.19 3.48 -15.00
C THR A 96 19.22 2.32 -16.00
N ASP A 97 19.87 1.20 -15.66
CA ASP A 97 19.88 0.03 -16.53
C ASP A 97 18.46 -0.56 -16.65
N SER A 98 17.97 -0.62 -17.86
CA SER A 98 16.65 -1.16 -18.20
C SER A 98 16.74 -2.40 -19.11
N SER A 99 17.96 -2.97 -19.27
CA SER A 99 18.18 -4.11 -20.18
C SER A 99 17.30 -5.30 -19.82
N ASP A 100 17.25 -5.68 -18.56
CA ASP A 100 16.49 -6.84 -18.09
C ASP A 100 14.97 -6.63 -18.28
N ILE A 101 14.48 -5.42 -18.02
CA ILE A 101 13.07 -5.06 -18.24
C ILE A 101 12.74 -5.12 -19.74
N SER A 102 13.63 -4.61 -20.58
CA SER A 102 13.47 -4.62 -22.05
C SER A 102 13.49 -6.03 -22.62
N ASP A 103 14.37 -6.90 -22.11
CA ASP A 103 14.47 -8.29 -22.51
C ASP A 103 13.24 -9.08 -22.06
N CYS A 104 12.78 -8.86 -20.81
CA CYS A 104 11.56 -9.45 -20.29
C CYS A 104 10.33 -9.02 -21.12
N LEU A 105 10.19 -7.74 -21.47
CA LEU A 105 9.12 -7.25 -22.32
C LEU A 105 9.21 -7.84 -23.75
N THR A 106 10.41 -8.00 -24.30
CA THR A 106 10.64 -8.64 -25.58
C THR A 106 10.19 -10.11 -25.57
N GLN A 107 10.52 -10.83 -24.52
CA GLN A 107 10.09 -12.22 -24.33
C GLN A 107 8.58 -12.33 -24.15
N LEU A 108 7.98 -11.46 -23.32
CA LEU A 108 6.53 -11.38 -23.15
C LEU A 108 5.82 -11.17 -24.49
N ASN A 109 6.30 -10.24 -25.31
CA ASN A 109 5.73 -9.94 -26.63
C ASN A 109 5.91 -11.09 -27.66
N SER A 110 6.71 -12.12 -27.37
CA SER A 110 6.85 -13.30 -28.23
C SER A 110 5.70 -14.31 -28.07
N PHE A 111 4.92 -14.22 -26.99
CA PHE A 111 3.74 -15.06 -26.79
C PHE A 111 2.54 -14.57 -27.61
N ASP A 112 1.78 -15.51 -28.19
CA ASP A 112 0.48 -15.17 -28.78
C ASP A 112 -0.59 -15.10 -27.69
N LYS A 113 -0.89 -13.87 -27.23
CA LYS A 113 -1.92 -13.61 -26.21
C LYS A 113 -3.24 -14.33 -26.49
N ASN A 114 -3.66 -14.43 -27.77
CA ASN A 114 -4.94 -15.03 -28.11
C ASN A 114 -4.96 -16.56 -27.91
N SER A 115 -3.79 -17.20 -27.85
CA SER A 115 -3.64 -18.63 -27.58
C SER A 115 -3.62 -18.93 -26.08
N LEU A 116 -3.50 -17.92 -25.21
CA LEU A 116 -3.50 -18.07 -23.76
C LEU A 116 -4.92 -18.25 -23.21
N SER A 117 -5.03 -18.87 -22.04
CA SER A 117 -6.29 -18.88 -21.29
C SER A 117 -6.71 -17.46 -20.91
N LYS A 118 -8.00 -17.24 -20.60
CA LYS A 118 -8.48 -15.90 -20.22
C LYS A 118 -7.73 -15.32 -19.02
N ASP A 119 -7.46 -16.14 -18.00
CA ASP A 119 -6.72 -15.70 -16.81
C ASP A 119 -5.28 -15.30 -17.16
N GLN A 120 -4.64 -16.07 -18.05
CA GLN A 120 -3.30 -15.75 -18.54
C GLN A 120 -3.28 -14.54 -19.49
N GLN A 121 -4.35 -14.30 -20.23
CA GLN A 121 -4.49 -13.04 -21.00
C GLN A 121 -4.50 -11.82 -20.07
N ILE A 122 -5.17 -11.93 -18.91
CA ILE A 122 -5.16 -10.87 -17.89
C ILE A 122 -3.77 -10.73 -17.28
N ALA A 123 -3.10 -11.84 -16.93
CA ALA A 123 -1.73 -11.81 -16.43
C ALA A 123 -0.74 -11.20 -17.45
N TYR A 124 -0.91 -11.51 -18.73
CA TYR A 124 -0.13 -10.92 -19.83
C TYR A 124 -0.29 -9.39 -19.89
N GLU A 125 -1.51 -8.88 -19.87
CA GLU A 125 -1.77 -7.43 -19.91
C GLU A 125 -1.27 -6.73 -18.65
N LEU A 126 -1.49 -7.32 -17.49
CA LEU A 126 -1.00 -6.82 -16.22
C LEU A 126 0.54 -6.67 -16.23
N LEU A 127 1.24 -7.76 -16.60
CA LEU A 127 2.69 -7.78 -16.67
C LEU A 127 3.23 -6.81 -17.72
N LYS A 128 2.60 -6.76 -18.89
CA LYS A 128 2.99 -5.85 -19.97
C LYS A 128 2.94 -4.39 -19.51
N LYS A 129 1.82 -3.94 -18.96
CA LYS A 129 1.68 -2.58 -18.42
C LYS A 129 2.69 -2.30 -17.31
N TYR A 130 2.91 -3.26 -16.41
CA TYR A 130 3.90 -3.14 -15.36
C TYR A 130 5.32 -2.90 -15.91
N LEU A 131 5.75 -3.72 -16.87
CA LEU A 131 7.07 -3.60 -17.49
C LEU A 131 7.23 -2.30 -18.29
N GLU A 132 6.20 -1.91 -19.06
CA GLU A 132 6.19 -0.64 -19.79
C GLU A 132 6.34 0.56 -18.84
N THR A 133 5.62 0.54 -17.71
CA THR A 133 5.72 1.58 -16.68
C THR A 133 7.11 1.58 -16.03
N LYS A 134 7.68 0.42 -15.73
CA LYS A 134 9.03 0.30 -15.17
C LYS A 134 10.14 0.84 -16.10
N LEU A 135 10.00 0.64 -17.42
CA LEU A 135 10.94 1.24 -18.39
C LEU A 135 10.94 2.78 -18.32
N GLU A 136 9.77 3.37 -18.15
CA GLU A 136 9.65 4.82 -17.94
C GLU A 136 10.28 5.28 -16.62
N TYR A 137 10.18 4.45 -15.59
CA TYR A 137 10.72 4.73 -14.26
C TYR A 137 12.26 4.74 -14.23
N CYS A 138 12.95 3.87 -14.98
CA CYS A 138 14.41 3.78 -14.93
C CYS A 138 15.09 5.14 -15.19
N ASP A 139 14.54 5.97 -16.07
CA ASP A 139 15.05 7.31 -16.34
C ASP A 139 14.85 8.30 -15.17
N LEU A 140 13.96 7.98 -14.22
CA LEU A 140 13.52 8.84 -13.13
C LEU A 140 14.01 8.36 -11.75
N PHE A 141 14.82 7.30 -11.70
CA PHE A 141 15.29 6.62 -10.51
C PHE A 141 15.71 7.57 -9.37
N LEU A 142 16.51 8.60 -9.66
CA LEU A 142 17.00 9.53 -8.63
C LEU A 142 15.93 10.52 -8.09
N LEU A 143 14.70 10.49 -8.57
CA LEU A 143 13.59 11.24 -7.98
C LEU A 143 12.86 10.44 -6.89
N ASP A 144 13.09 9.13 -6.83
CA ASP A 144 12.52 8.24 -5.81
C ASP A 144 13.30 8.32 -4.48
N THR A 145 12.63 8.00 -3.38
CA THR A 145 13.25 7.86 -2.06
C THR A 145 12.41 6.96 -1.17
N ASP A 146 13.08 6.10 -0.40
CA ASP A 146 12.42 5.28 0.63
C ASP A 146 12.30 6.00 1.98
N LEU A 147 12.76 7.24 2.05
CA LEU A 147 12.66 8.07 3.26
C LEU A 147 11.40 8.93 3.21
N SER A 148 10.53 8.77 4.18
CA SER A 148 9.35 9.61 4.37
C SER A 148 8.99 9.71 5.85
N THR A 149 8.26 10.76 6.23
CA THR A 149 7.94 11.00 7.65
C THR A 149 6.87 10.07 8.20
N THR A 150 6.12 9.32 7.35
CA THR A 150 5.05 8.41 7.81
C THR A 150 5.21 6.96 7.34
N ILE A 151 5.60 6.75 6.08
CA ILE A 151 5.77 5.42 5.49
C ILE A 151 7.21 5.10 5.09
N GLY A 152 8.18 5.92 5.54
CA GLY A 152 9.59 5.70 5.24
C GLY A 152 10.14 4.42 5.86
N ILE A 153 11.19 3.88 5.25
CA ILE A 153 11.82 2.63 5.70
C ILE A 153 12.28 2.69 7.16
N GLN A 154 12.66 3.87 7.67
CA GLN A 154 13.04 4.05 9.07
C GLN A 154 11.88 3.84 10.05
N VAL A 155 10.63 4.01 9.59
CA VAL A 155 9.42 3.72 10.39
C VAL A 155 8.98 2.28 10.17
N GLN A 156 9.03 1.79 8.94
CA GLN A 156 8.48 0.49 8.57
C GLN A 156 9.37 -0.69 8.98
N LEU A 157 10.69 -0.59 8.81
CA LEU A 157 11.60 -1.72 9.05
C LEU A 157 11.46 -2.32 10.46
N PRO A 158 11.37 -1.53 11.54
CA PRO A 158 11.18 -2.08 12.88
C PRO A 158 9.82 -2.79 13.05
N ILE A 159 8.77 -2.30 12.35
CA ILE A 159 7.45 -2.94 12.37
C ILE A 159 7.53 -4.29 11.66
N ILE A 160 8.18 -4.33 10.50
CA ILE A 160 8.38 -5.57 9.74
C ILE A 160 9.15 -6.60 10.59
N PHE A 161 10.21 -6.20 11.26
CA PHE A 161 10.93 -7.08 12.18
C PHE A 161 10.05 -7.56 13.34
N ALA A 162 9.23 -6.69 13.92
CA ALA A 162 8.32 -7.07 14.98
C ALA A 162 7.26 -8.08 14.50
N GLU A 163 6.79 -7.97 13.28
CA GLU A 163 5.75 -8.82 12.69
C GLU A 163 6.29 -10.04 11.93
N TYR A 164 7.62 -10.15 11.75
CA TYR A 164 8.24 -11.32 11.13
C TYR A 164 7.84 -12.60 11.87
N THR A 165 7.22 -13.56 11.21
CA THR A 165 6.70 -14.78 11.84
C THR A 165 7.75 -15.88 11.93
N PHE A 166 7.76 -16.61 13.06
CA PHE A 166 8.57 -17.83 13.22
C PHE A 166 7.65 -19.05 13.13
N ASN A 167 7.64 -19.69 11.97
CA ASN A 167 6.92 -20.94 11.74
C ASN A 167 7.79 -22.15 12.05
N GLU A 168 9.10 -22.05 11.84
CA GLU A 168 10.10 -23.06 12.10
C GLU A 168 11.45 -22.46 12.56
N VAL A 169 12.35 -23.28 13.04
CA VAL A 169 13.63 -22.80 13.60
C VAL A 169 14.48 -22.04 12.60
N LYS A 170 14.42 -22.41 11.31
CA LYS A 170 15.19 -21.70 10.28
C LYS A 170 14.79 -20.23 10.14
N ASP A 171 13.51 -19.90 10.41
CA ASP A 171 12.99 -18.52 10.30
C ASP A 171 13.67 -17.59 11.32
N ILE A 172 14.13 -18.14 12.46
CA ILE A 172 14.89 -17.38 13.44
C ILE A 172 16.25 -16.97 12.89
N ASP A 173 16.96 -17.92 12.24
CA ASP A 173 18.27 -17.63 11.65
C ASP A 173 18.14 -16.64 10.49
N GLU A 174 17.10 -16.73 9.70
CA GLU A 174 16.82 -15.81 8.59
C GLU A 174 16.44 -14.42 9.08
N TYR A 175 15.59 -14.33 10.09
CA TYR A 175 15.30 -13.07 10.79
C TYR A 175 16.59 -12.42 11.32
N LEU A 176 17.44 -13.21 11.97
CA LEU A 176 18.69 -12.69 12.52
C LEU A 176 19.64 -12.20 11.42
N CYS A 177 19.69 -12.86 10.26
CA CYS A 177 20.43 -12.35 9.11
C CYS A 177 19.89 -10.98 8.65
N ALA A 178 18.57 -10.80 8.58
CA ALA A 178 17.97 -9.50 8.22
C ALA A 178 18.29 -8.41 9.24
N VAL A 179 18.21 -8.73 10.54
CA VAL A 179 18.55 -7.80 11.62
C VAL A 179 20.06 -7.43 11.59
N GLU A 180 20.93 -8.42 11.38
CA GLU A 180 22.38 -8.27 11.28
C GLU A 180 22.81 -7.48 10.01
N ASP A 181 21.94 -7.37 9.00
CA ASP A 181 22.21 -6.65 7.75
C ASP A 181 21.78 -5.15 7.78
N THR A 182 21.15 -4.70 8.85
CA THR A 182 20.51 -3.36 8.91
C THR A 182 21.50 -2.22 8.72
N ASP A 183 22.68 -2.30 9.30
CA ASP A 183 23.68 -1.24 9.18
C ASP A 183 24.24 -1.12 7.76
N GLU A 184 24.51 -2.25 7.09
CA GLU A 184 24.95 -2.25 5.69
C GLU A 184 23.85 -1.76 4.74
N PHE A 185 22.59 -2.11 5.01
CA PHE A 185 21.45 -1.61 4.25
C PHE A 185 21.35 -0.08 4.35
N PHE A 186 21.43 0.50 5.56
CA PHE A 186 21.38 1.95 5.71
C PHE A 186 22.62 2.67 5.21
N GLU A 187 23.80 2.04 5.24
CA GLU A 187 24.99 2.57 4.54
C GLU A 187 24.74 2.70 3.03
N ASN A 188 24.16 1.67 2.40
CA ASN A 188 23.82 1.70 0.98
C ASN A 188 22.72 2.73 0.66
N LEU A 189 21.69 2.85 1.51
CA LEU A 189 20.66 3.88 1.36
C LEU A 189 21.25 5.30 1.42
N ILE A 190 22.18 5.57 2.34
CA ILE A 190 22.84 6.87 2.42
C ILE A 190 23.71 7.16 1.19
N GLU A 191 24.37 6.15 0.61
CA GLU A 191 25.08 6.36 -0.67
C GLU A 191 24.11 6.71 -1.81
N TYR A 192 22.95 6.08 -1.85
CA TYR A 192 21.88 6.45 -2.78
C TYR A 192 21.41 7.91 -2.55
N GLU A 193 21.15 8.31 -1.32
CA GLU A 193 20.73 9.67 -0.99
C GLU A 193 21.82 10.71 -1.31
N LYS A 194 23.11 10.36 -1.22
CA LYS A 194 24.22 11.20 -1.72
C LYS A 194 24.14 11.43 -3.22
N MET A 195 23.85 10.40 -4.01
CA MET A 195 23.65 10.55 -5.46
C MET A 195 22.49 11.50 -5.78
N ARG A 196 21.38 11.40 -5.03
CA ARG A 196 20.25 12.34 -5.12
C ARG A 196 20.65 13.75 -4.75
N SER A 197 21.39 13.90 -3.65
CA SER A 197 21.92 15.19 -3.17
C SER A 197 22.84 15.87 -4.20
N GLU A 198 23.71 15.13 -4.88
CA GLU A 198 24.56 15.67 -5.94
C GLU A 198 23.75 16.28 -7.11
N LYS A 199 22.60 15.72 -7.40
CA LYS A 199 21.62 16.27 -8.36
C LYS A 199 20.82 17.45 -7.75
N GLY A 200 20.87 17.63 -6.44
CA GLY A 200 20.08 18.61 -5.71
C GLY A 200 18.66 18.14 -5.39
N TYR A 201 18.39 16.83 -5.43
CA TYR A 201 17.08 16.22 -5.20
C TYR A 201 16.84 15.83 -3.75
N PHE A 202 17.76 16.16 -2.84
CA PHE A 202 17.55 15.86 -1.44
C PHE A 202 16.32 16.58 -0.88
N MET A 203 15.64 15.98 0.09
CA MET A 203 14.40 16.46 0.67
C MET A 203 14.55 17.82 1.37
N GLU A 204 13.43 18.45 1.68
CA GLU A 204 13.39 19.68 2.47
C GLU A 204 13.95 19.47 3.88
N THR A 205 14.58 20.53 4.43
CA THR A 205 15.22 20.51 5.74
C THR A 205 14.28 20.07 6.85
N SER A 206 13.02 20.52 6.85
CA SER A 206 12.02 20.16 7.85
C SER A 206 11.70 18.66 7.86
N LEU A 207 11.60 18.04 6.68
CA LEU A 207 11.36 16.59 6.56
C LEU A 207 12.60 15.80 7.04
N ALA A 208 13.79 16.26 6.67
CA ALA A 208 15.04 15.66 7.13
C ALA A 208 15.18 15.71 8.66
N GLU A 209 14.83 16.83 9.27
CA GLU A 209 14.86 17.02 10.74
C GLU A 209 13.87 16.08 11.43
N GLU A 210 12.67 15.92 10.89
CA GLU A 210 11.66 14.99 11.44
C GLU A 210 12.12 13.53 11.35
N ILE A 211 12.71 13.11 10.22
CA ILE A 211 13.25 11.75 10.05
C ILE A 211 14.43 11.51 11.02
N ILE A 212 15.31 12.49 11.20
CA ILE A 212 16.42 12.41 12.17
C ILE A 212 15.86 12.24 13.60
N GLU A 213 14.81 12.99 13.96
CA GLU A 213 14.16 12.88 15.27
C GLU A 213 13.53 11.50 15.46
N GLN A 214 12.89 10.94 14.43
CA GLN A 214 12.33 9.58 14.45
C GLN A 214 13.44 8.54 14.69
N CYS A 215 14.56 8.64 13.97
CA CYS A 215 15.71 7.76 14.15
C CYS A 215 16.27 7.84 15.58
N ASN A 216 16.45 9.05 16.11
CA ASN A 216 16.97 9.25 17.47
C ASN A 216 16.00 8.71 18.54
N THR A 217 14.69 8.94 18.37
CA THR A 217 13.66 8.40 19.25
C THR A 217 13.68 6.89 19.29
N PHE A 218 13.85 6.26 18.13
CA PHE A 218 14.00 4.80 18.04
C PHE A 218 15.27 4.32 18.78
N ILE A 219 16.41 4.95 18.54
CA ILE A 219 17.69 4.63 19.21
C ILE A 219 17.55 4.71 20.73
N ASP A 220 16.94 5.80 21.24
CA ASP A 220 16.78 6.04 22.68
C ASP A 220 15.85 5.01 23.36
N SER A 221 14.95 4.41 22.60
CA SER A 221 13.99 3.39 23.08
C SER A 221 14.48 1.95 22.98
N ALA A 222 15.67 1.71 22.42
CA ALA A 222 16.08 0.37 21.97
C ALA A 222 16.52 -0.58 23.11
N ASP A 223 17.02 -0.10 24.23
CA ASP A 223 17.57 -0.94 25.32
C ASP A 223 16.50 -1.87 25.98
N ASP A 224 15.24 -1.41 26.08
CA ASP A 224 14.09 -2.19 26.50
C ASP A 224 13.09 -2.35 25.33
N GLY A 225 13.60 -2.30 24.10
CA GLY A 225 12.84 -2.13 22.88
C GLY A 225 11.97 -3.32 22.51
N TYR A 226 10.91 -3.01 21.80
CA TYR A 226 9.93 -4.02 21.37
C TYR A 226 10.53 -5.10 20.45
N LEU A 227 11.64 -4.85 19.72
CA LEU A 227 12.32 -5.88 18.92
C LEU A 227 12.92 -7.00 19.78
N ILE A 228 13.27 -6.71 21.05
CA ILE A 228 13.74 -7.72 21.97
C ILE A 228 12.54 -8.47 22.56
N THR A 229 11.53 -7.74 23.02
CA THR A 229 10.35 -8.35 23.68
C THR A 229 9.49 -9.16 22.70
N THR A 230 9.23 -8.67 21.49
CA THR A 230 8.48 -9.43 20.47
C THR A 230 9.24 -10.66 19.99
N PHE A 231 10.56 -10.59 19.90
CA PHE A 231 11.39 -11.76 19.58
C PHE A 231 11.27 -12.86 20.65
N GLU A 232 11.32 -12.49 21.94
CA GLU A 232 11.14 -13.44 23.05
C GLU A 232 9.74 -14.09 23.02
N GLU A 233 8.70 -13.30 22.76
CA GLU A 233 7.33 -13.81 22.63
C GLU A 233 7.21 -14.83 21.48
N LYS A 234 7.84 -14.56 20.34
CA LYS A 234 7.85 -15.47 19.18
C LYS A 234 8.57 -16.78 19.48
N LEU A 235 9.74 -16.74 20.14
CA LEU A 235 10.48 -17.93 20.53
C LEU A 235 9.64 -18.85 21.45
N ASN A 236 8.81 -18.25 22.32
CA ASN A 236 7.97 -19.02 23.22
C ASN A 236 6.85 -19.80 22.52
N ASN A 237 6.51 -19.42 21.29
CA ASN A 237 5.53 -20.10 20.45
C ASN A 237 6.12 -21.27 19.65
N LEU A 238 7.44 -21.50 19.71
CA LEU A 238 8.14 -22.61 19.03
C LEU A 238 8.42 -23.75 20.04
N PRO A 239 7.63 -24.83 20.02
CA PRO A 239 7.75 -25.91 20.97
C PRO A 239 8.99 -26.80 20.76
N GLU A 240 9.65 -26.68 19.59
CA GLU A 240 10.86 -27.44 19.25
C GLU A 240 12.11 -26.95 20.00
N LEU A 241 12.09 -25.72 20.52
CA LEU A 241 13.23 -25.11 21.20
C LEU A 241 13.23 -25.44 22.69
N ASP A 242 14.37 -25.92 23.19
CA ASP A 242 14.61 -25.97 24.63
C ASP A 242 15.02 -24.60 25.20
N GLU A 243 15.01 -24.46 26.52
CA GLU A 243 15.30 -23.18 27.20
C GLU A 243 16.76 -22.71 26.98
N THR A 244 17.71 -23.63 26.72
CA THR A 244 19.09 -23.26 26.41
C THR A 244 19.20 -22.66 25.02
N GLN A 245 18.49 -23.24 24.05
CA GLN A 245 18.41 -22.72 22.68
C GLN A 245 17.71 -21.37 22.65
N LYS A 246 16.58 -21.24 23.34
CA LYS A 246 15.86 -19.94 23.45
C LYS A 246 16.78 -18.87 24.04
N SER A 247 17.47 -19.15 25.14
CA SER A 247 18.40 -18.20 25.76
C SER A 247 19.52 -17.80 24.80
N SER A 248 20.07 -18.74 24.03
CA SER A 248 21.11 -18.46 23.05
C SER A 248 20.60 -17.54 21.91
N TYR A 249 19.39 -17.79 21.40
CA TYR A 249 18.78 -16.93 20.38
C TYR A 249 18.43 -15.53 20.92
N GLN A 250 17.95 -15.43 22.16
CA GLN A 250 17.70 -14.13 22.81
C GLN A 250 18.98 -13.29 22.94
N GLU A 251 20.07 -13.91 23.39
CA GLU A 251 21.38 -13.25 23.50
C GLU A 251 21.87 -12.78 22.10
N ARG A 252 21.73 -13.63 21.07
CA ARG A 252 22.10 -13.28 19.71
C ARG A 252 21.26 -12.13 19.17
N ASN A 253 19.93 -12.18 19.34
CA ASN A 253 19.04 -11.10 18.90
C ASN A 253 19.38 -9.78 19.59
N LYS A 254 19.60 -9.81 20.92
CA LYS A 254 19.98 -8.61 21.66
C LYS A 254 21.30 -8.02 21.17
N ALA A 255 22.28 -8.86 20.86
CA ALA A 255 23.54 -8.42 20.27
C ALA A 255 23.30 -7.82 18.88
N ALA A 256 22.57 -8.50 18.01
CA ALA A 256 22.27 -8.05 16.65
C ALA A 256 21.54 -6.70 16.63
N VAL A 257 20.52 -6.53 17.48
CA VAL A 257 19.80 -5.24 17.59
C VAL A 257 20.77 -4.12 18.01
N ASN A 258 21.62 -4.35 19.00
CA ASN A 258 22.55 -3.31 19.49
C ASN A 258 23.68 -3.01 18.50
N GLU A 259 24.25 -4.04 17.86
CA GLU A 259 25.44 -3.91 17.02
C GLU A 259 25.11 -3.51 15.59
N HIS A 260 23.93 -3.85 15.08
CA HIS A 260 23.55 -3.61 13.69
C HIS A 260 22.36 -2.65 13.57
N VAL A 261 21.22 -2.90 14.26
CA VAL A 261 20.04 -2.03 14.09
C VAL A 261 20.30 -0.64 14.65
N ILE A 262 20.73 -0.52 15.91
CA ILE A 262 20.99 0.79 16.53
C ILE A 262 22.14 1.51 15.79
N LYS A 263 23.17 0.78 15.37
CA LYS A 263 24.25 1.35 14.56
C LYS A 263 23.72 1.84 13.21
N GLY A 264 22.88 1.06 12.54
CA GLY A 264 22.26 1.42 11.27
C GLY A 264 21.43 2.71 11.36
N TYR A 265 20.61 2.84 12.41
CA TYR A 265 19.83 4.06 12.63
C TYR A 265 20.71 5.28 12.93
N ARG A 266 21.85 5.11 13.58
CA ARG A 266 22.83 6.20 13.73
C ARG A 266 23.46 6.59 12.41
N ILE A 267 23.85 5.60 11.59
CA ILE A 267 24.37 5.84 10.22
C ILE A 267 23.35 6.64 9.41
N LEU A 268 22.08 6.23 9.47
CA LEU A 268 21.00 6.92 8.77
C LEU A 268 20.83 8.36 9.26
N ALA A 269 20.70 8.57 10.57
CA ALA A 269 20.54 9.90 11.15
C ALA A 269 21.72 10.81 10.84
N ASP A 270 22.95 10.34 11.02
CA ASP A 270 24.19 11.08 10.74
C ASP A 270 24.33 11.39 9.25
N GLY A 271 23.98 10.45 8.38
CA GLY A 271 24.00 10.62 6.93
C GLY A 271 22.99 11.68 6.46
N ILE A 272 21.76 11.63 6.95
CA ILE A 272 20.72 12.63 6.65
C ILE A 272 21.15 14.01 7.18
N GLU A 273 21.72 14.10 8.39
CA GLU A 273 22.22 15.37 8.95
C GLU A 273 23.31 15.99 8.07
N GLN A 274 24.22 15.17 7.49
CA GLN A 274 25.26 15.65 6.56
C GLN A 274 24.67 16.13 5.23
N LEU A 275 23.58 15.53 4.77
CA LEU A 275 22.93 15.85 3.50
C LEU A 275 21.89 16.97 3.66
N LYS A 276 21.45 17.25 4.88
CA LYS A 276 20.51 18.32 5.20
C LYS A 276 20.99 19.65 4.60
N ASN A 277 20.10 20.38 3.95
CA ASN A 277 20.37 21.62 3.21
C ASN A 277 21.14 21.46 1.87
N THR A 278 21.31 20.27 1.34
CA THR A 278 21.92 20.09 0.01
C THR A 278 20.90 20.14 -1.13
N GLY A 279 19.62 20.00 -0.81
CA GLY A 279 18.51 20.14 -1.76
C GLY A 279 18.53 21.51 -2.45
N LYS A 280 18.33 21.53 -3.77
CA LYS A 280 18.29 22.77 -4.57
C LYS A 280 16.87 23.14 -4.98
N TYR A 281 15.94 22.22 -4.80
CA TYR A 281 14.53 22.38 -5.16
C TYR A 281 13.70 22.30 -3.88
N SER A 282 12.57 22.99 -3.86
CA SER A 282 11.65 23.01 -2.74
C SER A 282 10.21 22.99 -3.20
N GLY A 283 9.30 22.59 -2.32
CA GLY A 283 7.90 22.38 -2.64
C GLY A 283 7.67 21.08 -3.40
N GLY A 284 6.51 20.97 -4.06
CA GLY A 284 6.10 19.75 -4.75
C GLY A 284 7.02 19.33 -5.89
N LEU A 285 6.86 18.08 -6.34
CA LEU A 285 7.68 17.47 -7.41
C LEU A 285 7.77 18.31 -8.68
N CYS A 286 6.73 19.05 -9.05
CA CYS A 286 6.72 19.92 -10.22
C CYS A 286 7.88 20.93 -10.26
N ASN A 287 8.48 21.25 -9.12
CA ASN A 287 9.62 22.14 -9.02
C ASN A 287 10.96 21.46 -9.30
N TYR A 288 10.98 20.13 -9.41
CA TYR A 288 12.18 19.34 -9.71
C TYR A 288 12.30 19.09 -11.21
N PRO A 289 13.52 18.99 -11.78
CA PRO A 289 13.72 18.55 -13.16
C PRO A 289 13.04 17.18 -13.40
N ASN A 290 12.18 17.11 -14.39
CA ASN A 290 11.31 15.96 -14.70
C ASN A 290 10.32 15.58 -13.57
N GLY A 291 10.14 16.40 -12.56
CA GLY A 291 9.29 16.07 -11.43
C GLY A 291 7.82 15.89 -11.77
N GLN A 292 7.26 16.68 -12.72
CA GLN A 292 5.90 16.43 -13.22
C GLN A 292 5.79 15.07 -13.92
N LYS A 293 6.79 14.71 -14.76
CA LYS A 293 6.83 13.38 -15.40
C LYS A 293 6.93 12.26 -14.36
N TYR A 294 7.71 12.47 -13.31
CA TYR A 294 7.80 11.51 -12.22
C TYR A 294 6.47 11.38 -11.45
N TYR A 295 5.78 12.47 -11.20
CA TYR A 295 4.45 12.43 -10.59
C TYR A 295 3.43 11.70 -11.46
N GLU A 296 3.43 11.94 -12.78
CA GLU A 296 2.62 11.18 -13.74
C GLU A 296 2.93 9.68 -13.68
N TYR A 297 4.22 9.30 -13.58
CA TYR A 297 4.64 7.93 -13.39
C TYR A 297 4.06 7.36 -12.08
N LEU A 298 4.21 8.05 -10.95
CA LEU A 298 3.70 7.57 -9.65
C LEU A 298 2.20 7.29 -9.70
N VAL A 299 1.42 8.23 -10.25
CA VAL A 299 -0.03 8.05 -10.38
C VAL A 299 -0.37 6.92 -11.35
N ASN A 300 0.29 6.83 -12.50
CA ASN A 300 0.04 5.78 -13.49
C ASN A 300 0.43 4.39 -12.96
N ASN A 301 1.53 4.28 -12.21
CA ASN A 301 1.95 3.03 -11.59
C ASN A 301 0.89 2.52 -10.58
N GLN A 302 0.26 3.45 -9.84
CA GLN A 302 -0.80 3.10 -8.88
C GLN A 302 -2.11 2.74 -9.56
N MET A 303 -2.48 3.46 -10.61
CA MET A 303 -3.81 3.38 -11.21
C MET A 303 -3.88 2.48 -12.44
N GLY A 304 -2.88 2.54 -13.31
CA GLY A 304 -2.94 1.91 -14.62
C GLY A 304 -4.22 2.25 -15.38
N TRP A 305 -4.64 3.51 -15.29
CA TRP A 305 -5.80 4.07 -15.97
C TRP A 305 -5.32 5.16 -16.94
N SER A 306 -5.60 4.98 -18.22
CA SER A 306 -5.13 5.88 -19.28
C SER A 306 -5.79 7.25 -19.22
N LYS A 307 -5.45 8.01 -18.18
CA LYS A 307 -5.88 9.40 -17.95
C LYS A 307 -4.68 10.29 -17.65
N THR A 308 -4.77 11.53 -18.11
CA THR A 308 -3.84 12.59 -17.71
C THR A 308 -4.13 13.08 -16.30
N ILE A 309 -3.18 13.76 -15.67
CA ILE A 309 -3.39 14.39 -14.35
C ILE A 309 -4.51 15.43 -14.41
N ASP A 310 -4.60 16.21 -15.51
CA ASP A 310 -5.70 17.16 -15.70
C ASP A 310 -7.07 16.49 -15.75
N GLU A 311 -7.19 15.30 -16.35
CA GLU A 311 -8.43 14.52 -16.37
C GLU A 311 -8.78 13.98 -14.98
N TYR A 312 -7.81 13.52 -14.19
CA TYR A 312 -8.01 13.14 -12.80
C TYR A 312 -8.46 14.33 -11.96
N ASP A 313 -7.78 15.46 -12.10
CA ASP A 313 -8.10 16.69 -11.40
C ASP A 313 -9.55 17.16 -11.69
N ALA A 314 -9.97 17.13 -12.95
CA ALA A 314 -11.34 17.45 -13.36
C ALA A 314 -12.37 16.46 -12.80
N LEU A 315 -12.03 15.16 -12.69
CA LEU A 315 -12.89 14.18 -12.04
C LEU A 315 -13.08 14.50 -10.56
N LEU A 316 -11.98 14.80 -9.83
CA LEU A 316 -12.05 15.19 -8.42
C LEU A 316 -12.95 16.40 -8.22
N ASP A 317 -12.80 17.46 -9.01
CA ASP A 317 -13.67 18.66 -8.96
C ASP A 317 -15.14 18.33 -9.20
N SER A 318 -15.41 17.44 -10.16
CA SER A 318 -16.77 16.98 -10.46
C SER A 318 -17.40 16.24 -9.27
N TYR A 319 -16.65 15.31 -8.66
CA TYR A 319 -17.14 14.54 -7.51
C TYR A 319 -17.31 15.41 -6.26
N ILE A 320 -16.37 16.30 -5.95
CA ILE A 320 -16.49 17.27 -4.85
C ILE A 320 -17.74 18.12 -5.04
N SER A 321 -17.93 18.69 -6.22
CA SER A 321 -19.09 19.55 -6.52
C SER A 321 -20.43 18.81 -6.38
N ARG A 322 -20.50 17.57 -6.89
CA ARG A 322 -21.69 16.70 -6.77
C ARG A 322 -21.99 16.34 -5.31
N ASN A 323 -20.97 16.00 -4.55
CA ASN A 323 -21.13 15.66 -3.13
C ASN A 323 -21.63 16.86 -2.33
N ILE A 324 -21.04 18.04 -2.52
CA ILE A 324 -21.45 19.27 -1.84
C ILE A 324 -22.91 19.63 -2.18
N ALA A 325 -23.29 19.56 -3.46
CA ALA A 325 -24.66 19.82 -3.87
C ALA A 325 -25.65 18.83 -3.23
N SER A 326 -25.26 17.55 -3.12
CA SER A 326 -26.05 16.51 -2.47
C SER A 326 -26.17 16.74 -0.97
N ILE A 327 -25.08 17.05 -0.27
CA ILE A 327 -25.04 17.39 1.15
C ILE A 327 -25.98 18.60 1.45
N GLN A 328 -25.86 19.65 0.64
CA GLN A 328 -26.77 20.82 0.78
C GLN A 328 -28.23 20.46 0.53
N GLY A 329 -28.50 19.56 -0.41
CA GLY A 329 -29.83 19.03 -0.69
C GLY A 329 -30.40 18.25 0.49
N LEU A 330 -29.56 17.42 1.15
CA LEU A 330 -29.97 16.66 2.34
C LEU A 330 -30.33 17.59 3.52
N TYR A 331 -29.48 18.58 3.82
CA TYR A 331 -29.77 19.54 4.91
C TYR A 331 -31.04 20.36 4.67
N ARG A 332 -31.30 20.75 3.41
CA ARG A 332 -32.54 21.50 3.09
C ARG A 332 -33.79 20.67 3.26
N LYS A 333 -33.73 19.35 3.03
CA LYS A 333 -34.90 18.45 3.07
C LYS A 333 -35.17 17.85 4.44
N ASN A 334 -34.12 17.77 5.31
CA ASN A 334 -34.19 17.05 6.57
C ASN A 334 -33.79 17.97 7.73
N LEU A 335 -34.79 18.53 8.41
CA LEU A 335 -34.57 19.35 9.60
C LEU A 335 -33.97 18.50 10.73
N GLY A 336 -32.94 19.04 11.44
CA GLY A 336 -32.27 18.35 12.52
C GLY A 336 -31.18 17.34 12.08
N LEU A 337 -30.96 17.16 10.77
CA LEU A 337 -29.95 16.24 10.26
C LEU A 337 -28.52 16.62 10.70
N SER A 338 -28.25 17.92 10.87
CA SER A 338 -26.97 18.42 11.38
C SER A 338 -26.72 17.97 12.82
N ASP A 339 -27.75 18.01 13.68
CA ASP A 339 -27.60 17.59 15.07
C ASP A 339 -27.41 16.07 15.16
N GLN A 340 -28.13 15.30 14.35
CA GLN A 340 -27.98 13.86 14.26
C GLN A 340 -26.58 13.48 13.77
N PHE A 341 -26.08 14.16 12.75
CA PHE A 341 -24.71 13.95 12.24
C PHE A 341 -23.64 14.22 13.32
N ASN A 342 -23.79 15.31 14.09
CA ASN A 342 -22.85 15.68 15.13
C ASN A 342 -22.88 14.76 16.36
N THR A 343 -23.97 14.06 16.58
CA THR A 343 -24.18 13.16 17.74
C THR A 343 -24.17 11.69 17.36
N PHE A 344 -23.94 11.36 16.09
CA PHE A 344 -23.91 9.99 15.61
C PHE A 344 -22.74 9.21 16.19
N HIS A 345 -22.98 7.97 16.58
CA HIS A 345 -22.00 6.97 16.95
C HIS A 345 -22.46 5.62 16.39
N PHE A 346 -21.53 4.82 15.88
CA PHE A 346 -21.82 3.44 15.51
C PHE A 346 -22.23 2.63 16.75
N GLN A 347 -23.08 1.64 16.56
CA GLN A 347 -23.59 0.78 17.64
C GLN A 347 -22.47 -0.07 18.26
N TYR A 348 -21.59 -0.60 17.43
CA TYR A 348 -20.49 -1.45 17.86
C TYR A 348 -19.17 -0.66 17.92
N THR A 349 -18.40 -0.92 18.97
CA THR A 349 -17.10 -0.30 19.23
C THR A 349 -15.98 -1.32 19.46
N GLN A 350 -16.37 -2.60 19.65
CA GLN A 350 -15.41 -3.68 19.84
C GLN A 350 -15.07 -4.32 18.50
N PRO A 351 -13.77 -4.50 18.15
CA PRO A 351 -13.35 -4.95 16.83
C PRO A 351 -14.02 -6.25 16.36
N LEU A 352 -14.10 -7.27 17.21
CA LEU A 352 -14.72 -8.55 16.82
C LEU A 352 -16.24 -8.43 16.59
N GLU A 353 -16.93 -7.57 17.35
CA GLU A 353 -18.36 -7.31 17.14
C GLU A 353 -18.59 -6.58 15.82
N ILE A 354 -17.72 -5.59 15.51
CA ILE A 354 -17.77 -4.83 14.25
C ILE A 354 -17.55 -5.78 13.06
N LEU A 355 -16.50 -6.59 13.09
CA LEU A 355 -16.19 -7.54 12.02
C LEU A 355 -17.31 -8.55 11.81
N SER A 356 -17.92 -9.03 12.90
CA SER A 356 -19.09 -9.93 12.83
C SER A 356 -20.30 -9.23 12.19
N ASP A 357 -20.59 -8.00 12.58
CA ASP A 357 -21.69 -7.21 12.03
C ASP A 357 -21.49 -6.93 10.53
N LEU A 358 -20.30 -6.48 10.15
CA LEU A 358 -19.93 -6.25 8.75
C LEU A 358 -20.07 -7.51 7.90
N LYS A 359 -19.56 -8.67 8.39
CA LYS A 359 -19.65 -9.97 7.70
C LYS A 359 -21.10 -10.37 7.41
N GLU A 360 -22.04 -10.05 8.29
CA GLU A 360 -23.47 -10.28 8.05
C GLU A 360 -24.07 -9.29 7.05
N LYS A 361 -23.78 -8.01 7.19
CA LYS A 361 -24.38 -6.94 6.38
C LYS A 361 -23.99 -6.97 4.90
N ILE A 362 -22.76 -7.41 4.61
CA ILE A 362 -22.27 -7.49 3.21
C ILE A 362 -22.92 -8.59 2.37
N LYS A 363 -23.57 -9.59 2.97
CA LYS A 363 -24.13 -10.78 2.25
C LYS A 363 -25.13 -10.41 1.15
N THR A 364 -25.81 -9.28 1.28
CA THR A 364 -26.80 -8.83 0.30
C THR A 364 -26.20 -8.16 -0.92
N SER A 365 -24.99 -7.60 -0.81
CA SER A 365 -24.37 -6.77 -1.85
C SER A 365 -23.00 -7.26 -2.31
N PHE A 366 -22.43 -8.28 -1.66
CA PHE A 366 -21.17 -8.90 -2.06
C PHE A 366 -21.36 -10.40 -2.30
N PRO A 367 -20.53 -11.03 -3.16
CA PRO A 367 -20.56 -12.48 -3.35
C PRO A 367 -20.20 -13.20 -2.04
N ASP A 368 -20.51 -14.50 -1.98
CA ASP A 368 -20.07 -15.31 -0.87
C ASP A 368 -18.54 -15.45 -0.93
N GLY A 369 -17.87 -14.97 0.09
CA GLY A 369 -16.41 -15.06 0.23
C GLY A 369 -15.98 -16.42 0.78
N ALA A 370 -14.67 -16.63 0.89
CA ALA A 370 -14.13 -17.76 1.63
C ALA A 370 -14.55 -17.68 3.10
N ASP A 371 -14.73 -18.84 3.73
CA ASP A 371 -14.87 -18.89 5.18
C ASP A 371 -13.47 -18.69 5.79
N VAL A 372 -13.20 -17.47 6.23
CA VAL A 372 -11.88 -17.00 6.63
C VAL A 372 -11.76 -17.07 8.15
N ASN A 373 -10.77 -17.78 8.63
CA ASN A 373 -10.34 -17.63 10.01
C ASN A 373 -9.55 -16.34 10.17
N TYR A 374 -9.92 -15.53 11.13
CA TYR A 374 -9.19 -14.29 11.44
C TYR A 374 -9.07 -14.08 12.94
N GLU A 375 -8.03 -13.36 13.31
CA GLU A 375 -7.79 -12.92 14.66
C GLU A 375 -7.57 -11.41 14.73
N VAL A 376 -7.88 -10.83 15.87
CA VAL A 376 -7.60 -9.43 16.17
C VAL A 376 -6.43 -9.39 17.15
N LYS A 377 -5.38 -8.69 16.75
CA LYS A 377 -4.20 -8.41 17.56
C LYS A 377 -4.16 -6.92 17.91
N TYR A 378 -3.39 -6.57 18.93
CA TYR A 378 -3.21 -5.19 19.33
C TYR A 378 -1.75 -4.77 19.16
N ILE A 379 -1.56 -3.59 18.57
CA ILE A 379 -0.23 -3.03 18.38
C ILE A 379 0.44 -2.77 19.72
N THR A 380 1.70 -3.17 19.86
CA THR A 380 2.48 -2.97 21.08
C THR A 380 2.56 -1.49 21.47
N LYS A 381 2.66 -1.20 22.75
CA LYS A 381 2.63 0.18 23.28
C LYS A 381 3.67 1.09 22.62
N ALA A 382 4.84 0.57 22.30
CA ALA A 382 5.93 1.33 21.71
C ALA A 382 5.64 1.84 20.27
N LEU A 383 4.77 1.13 19.53
CA LEU A 383 4.41 1.47 18.16
C LEU A 383 3.11 2.29 18.04
N GLN A 384 2.34 2.43 19.11
CA GLN A 384 1.00 3.04 19.06
C GLN A 384 1.00 4.52 18.66
N ASP A 385 2.11 5.23 18.81
CA ASP A 385 2.22 6.64 18.42
C ASP A 385 2.49 6.82 16.92
N TYR A 386 2.98 5.77 16.26
CA TYR A 386 3.42 5.78 14.87
C TYR A 386 2.53 4.92 13.95
N ALA A 387 1.74 4.03 14.53
CA ALA A 387 0.95 3.07 13.77
C ALA A 387 -0.46 3.57 13.46
N SER A 388 -1.01 3.09 12.34
CA SER A 388 -2.39 3.28 11.90
C SER A 388 -3.42 2.89 12.96
N PRO A 389 -4.67 3.39 12.86
CA PRO A 389 -5.78 2.95 13.69
C PRO A 389 -6.04 1.45 13.65
N ALA A 390 -5.93 0.85 12.48
CA ALA A 390 -5.91 -0.58 12.25
C ALA A 390 -5.11 -0.90 10.99
N MET A 391 -4.70 -2.16 10.83
CA MET A 391 -4.04 -2.65 9.63
C MET A 391 -4.29 -4.16 9.45
N TYR A 392 -4.51 -4.58 8.23
CA TYR A 392 -4.58 -5.99 7.86
C TYR A 392 -3.22 -6.44 7.34
N PHE A 393 -2.67 -7.49 7.94
CA PHE A 393 -1.46 -8.13 7.41
C PHE A 393 -1.83 -9.21 6.41
N THR A 394 -1.38 -9.03 5.18
CA THR A 394 -1.56 -10.01 4.10
C THR A 394 -0.81 -11.30 4.46
N PRO A 395 -1.48 -12.45 4.55
CA PRO A 395 -0.80 -13.71 4.81
C PRO A 395 0.04 -14.14 3.61
N GLN A 396 1.00 -15.02 3.86
CA GLN A 396 1.78 -15.69 2.83
C GLN A 396 0.87 -16.46 1.89
N ILE A 397 1.18 -16.48 0.59
CA ILE A 397 0.30 -17.10 -0.42
C ILE A 397 0.14 -18.62 -0.24
N ASP A 398 1.09 -19.26 0.42
CA ASP A 398 1.08 -20.69 0.76
C ASP A 398 0.70 -20.96 2.24
N ASN A 399 0.41 -19.92 3.02
CA ASN A 399 -0.08 -20.01 4.39
C ASN A 399 -1.14 -18.94 4.69
N ASN A 400 -2.33 -19.12 4.15
CA ASN A 400 -3.47 -18.21 4.32
C ASN A 400 -4.53 -18.73 5.32
N ALA A 401 -4.14 -19.66 6.20
CA ALA A 401 -5.07 -20.31 7.12
C ALA A 401 -5.63 -19.37 8.20
N VAL A 402 -4.83 -18.39 8.65
CA VAL A 402 -5.24 -17.38 9.63
C VAL A 402 -4.87 -16.00 9.12
N ASN A 403 -5.81 -15.07 9.25
CA ASN A 403 -5.65 -13.69 8.85
C ASN A 403 -5.61 -12.80 10.09
N SER A 404 -4.67 -11.87 10.16
CA SER A 404 -4.49 -11.00 11.33
C SER A 404 -4.86 -9.56 11.01
N ILE A 405 -5.75 -8.97 11.83
CA ILE A 405 -6.02 -7.54 11.83
C ILE A 405 -5.45 -6.96 13.11
N TYR A 406 -4.53 -6.02 12.97
CA TYR A 406 -3.91 -5.31 14.08
C TYR A 406 -4.68 -4.04 14.37
N ILE A 407 -4.96 -3.80 15.64
CA ILE A 407 -5.68 -2.62 16.12
C ILE A 407 -4.73 -1.77 16.96
N ASN A 408 -4.69 -0.48 16.70
CA ASN A 408 -4.05 0.46 17.60
C ASN A 408 -4.98 0.72 18.80
N PRO A 409 -4.60 0.35 20.04
CA PRO A 409 -5.43 0.57 21.20
C PRO A 409 -5.85 2.04 21.42
N LYS A 410 -5.05 3.00 20.94
CA LYS A 410 -5.39 4.43 21.00
C LYS A 410 -6.61 4.79 20.14
N SER A 411 -6.90 3.98 19.14
CA SER A 411 -8.03 4.18 18.21
C SER A 411 -9.28 3.41 18.64
N THR A 412 -9.17 2.48 19.58
CA THR A 412 -10.33 1.76 20.15
C THR A 412 -11.27 2.73 20.85
N GLY A 413 -12.54 2.72 20.43
CA GLY A 413 -13.55 3.67 20.94
C GLY A 413 -13.62 4.98 20.14
N SER A 414 -12.77 5.18 19.12
CA SER A 414 -13.00 6.24 18.15
C SER A 414 -14.28 5.98 17.35
N SER A 415 -14.92 7.05 16.89
CA SER A 415 -16.14 6.96 16.05
C SER A 415 -15.86 6.28 14.70
N ASP A 416 -14.60 6.17 14.31
CA ASP A 416 -14.19 5.78 12.97
C ASP A 416 -13.72 4.32 12.89
N ILE A 417 -13.53 3.64 14.02
CA ILE A 417 -13.07 2.25 14.05
C ILE A 417 -13.97 1.29 13.25
N TYR A 418 -15.28 1.56 13.19
CA TYR A 418 -16.21 0.75 12.41
C TYR A 418 -15.89 0.80 10.91
N THR A 419 -15.67 2.00 10.38
CA THR A 419 -15.37 2.20 8.96
C THR A 419 -13.94 1.76 8.62
N THR A 420 -12.99 1.97 9.54
CA THR A 420 -11.64 1.44 9.41
C THR A 420 -11.64 -0.09 9.33
N LEU A 421 -12.45 -0.78 10.16
CA LEU A 421 -12.56 -2.24 10.07
C LEU A 421 -13.35 -2.72 8.85
N ALA A 422 -14.16 -1.85 8.23
CA ALA A 422 -14.71 -2.15 6.91
C ALA A 422 -13.62 -2.06 5.82
N HIS A 423 -12.66 -1.14 5.96
CA HIS A 423 -11.49 -1.02 5.11
C HIS A 423 -10.55 -2.23 5.27
N GLU A 424 -10.15 -2.55 6.50
CA GLU A 424 -9.16 -3.61 6.77
C GLU A 424 -9.74 -5.04 6.66
N GLY A 425 -11.00 -5.21 7.06
CA GLY A 425 -11.64 -6.51 7.20
C GLY A 425 -12.68 -6.81 6.12
N PHE A 426 -13.97 -6.57 6.46
CA PHE A 426 -15.12 -6.90 5.62
C PHE A 426 -15.89 -5.63 5.22
N PRO A 427 -16.04 -5.36 3.90
CA PRO A 427 -15.63 -6.14 2.72
C PRO A 427 -14.30 -5.66 2.08
N GLY A 428 -13.42 -4.97 2.83
CA GLY A 428 -12.19 -4.39 2.36
C GLY A 428 -11.06 -5.41 2.10
N HIS A 429 -9.85 -5.11 2.61
CA HIS A 429 -8.63 -5.84 2.26
C HIS A 429 -8.67 -7.33 2.56
N MET A 430 -9.01 -7.73 3.79
CA MET A 430 -9.03 -9.15 4.16
C MET A 430 -9.99 -9.93 3.26
N TYR A 431 -11.18 -9.40 3.02
CA TYR A 431 -12.17 -10.04 2.15
C TYR A 431 -11.69 -10.10 0.69
N GLN A 432 -11.13 -9.01 0.15
CA GLN A 432 -10.60 -8.92 -1.21
C GLN A 432 -9.48 -9.94 -1.45
N ILE A 433 -8.47 -9.93 -0.56
CA ILE A 433 -7.26 -10.77 -0.71
C ILE A 433 -7.61 -12.24 -0.54
N THR A 434 -8.40 -12.60 0.47
CA THR A 434 -8.80 -14.00 0.69
C THR A 434 -9.76 -14.51 -0.38
N TYR A 435 -10.59 -13.66 -0.97
CA TYR A 435 -11.41 -14.02 -2.12
C TYR A 435 -10.52 -14.35 -3.32
N PHE A 436 -9.54 -13.50 -3.63
CA PHE A 436 -8.63 -13.71 -4.75
C PHE A 436 -7.67 -14.89 -4.54
N ALA A 437 -7.18 -15.12 -3.33
CA ALA A 437 -6.30 -16.26 -3.00
C ALA A 437 -6.92 -17.63 -3.35
N ASN A 438 -8.26 -17.71 -3.38
CA ASN A 438 -8.98 -18.92 -3.80
C ASN A 438 -9.14 -19.07 -5.32
N LYS A 439 -8.65 -18.10 -6.10
CA LYS A 439 -8.67 -18.13 -7.55
C LYS A 439 -7.37 -18.73 -8.05
N ASN A 440 -7.18 -19.84 -8.45
CA ASN A 440 -5.94 -20.47 -8.94
C ASN A 440 -5.30 -19.66 -10.11
N SER A 441 -4.79 -18.47 -9.80
CA SER A 441 -4.16 -17.57 -10.76
C SER A 441 -2.65 -17.83 -10.87
N ASP A 442 -2.01 -17.33 -11.94
CA ASP A 442 -0.55 -17.37 -12.07
C ASP A 442 0.12 -16.55 -10.95
N LEU A 443 1.26 -17.05 -10.43
CA LEU A 443 1.96 -16.47 -9.25
C LEU A 443 2.30 -14.98 -9.41
N ILE A 444 2.60 -14.55 -10.62
CA ILE A 444 2.88 -13.14 -10.94
C ILE A 444 1.75 -12.19 -10.52
N ARG A 445 0.50 -12.69 -10.47
CA ARG A 445 -0.69 -11.94 -10.06
C ARG A 445 -0.72 -11.61 -8.56
N HIS A 446 0.07 -12.31 -7.76
CA HIS A 446 0.18 -12.09 -6.32
C HIS A 446 1.23 -11.03 -5.95
N ILE A 447 2.13 -10.70 -6.87
CA ILE A 447 3.19 -9.69 -6.63
C ILE A 447 2.98 -8.38 -7.40
N ILE A 448 2.29 -8.40 -8.55
CA ILE A 448 1.92 -7.17 -9.26
C ILE A 448 0.52 -6.75 -8.83
N GLN A 449 0.45 -5.85 -7.87
CA GLN A 449 -0.80 -5.40 -7.25
C GLN A 449 -0.92 -3.87 -7.35
N PRO A 450 -1.63 -3.34 -8.36
CA PRO A 450 -1.82 -1.89 -8.50
C PRO A 450 -2.50 -1.29 -7.26
N GLY A 451 -1.85 -0.30 -6.63
CA GLY A 451 -2.31 0.29 -5.38
C GLY A 451 -3.70 0.92 -5.50
N GLY A 452 -4.03 1.52 -6.65
CA GLY A 452 -5.36 2.05 -6.90
C GLY A 452 -6.47 1.01 -6.90
N TYR A 453 -6.16 -0.25 -7.30
CA TYR A 453 -7.11 -1.35 -7.14
C TYR A 453 -7.25 -1.75 -5.67
N ILE A 454 -6.14 -1.96 -4.98
CA ILE A 454 -6.13 -2.46 -3.59
C ILE A 454 -6.74 -1.42 -2.63
N GLU A 455 -6.16 -0.23 -2.59
CA GLU A 455 -6.57 0.84 -1.68
C GLU A 455 -7.89 1.49 -2.09
N GLY A 456 -8.09 1.64 -3.40
CA GLY A 456 -9.35 2.17 -3.93
C GLY A 456 -10.54 1.30 -3.61
N TRP A 457 -10.38 -0.05 -3.65
CA TRP A 457 -11.40 -0.98 -3.21
C TRP A 457 -11.73 -0.82 -1.73
N ALA A 458 -10.71 -0.81 -0.87
CA ALA A 458 -10.90 -0.68 0.56
C ALA A 458 -11.54 0.68 0.93
N THR A 459 -11.13 1.76 0.26
CA THR A 459 -11.73 3.10 0.41
C THR A 459 -13.18 3.11 -0.08
N TYR A 460 -13.49 2.41 -1.17
CA TYR A 460 -14.87 2.24 -1.65
C TYR A 460 -15.72 1.48 -0.62
N CYS A 461 -15.18 0.43 -0.04
CA CYS A 461 -15.85 -0.37 1.00
C CYS A 461 -16.04 0.43 2.29
N GLU A 462 -15.05 1.21 2.69
CA GLU A 462 -15.13 2.12 3.84
C GLU A 462 -16.23 3.16 3.64
N ALA A 463 -16.26 3.82 2.48
CA ALA A 463 -17.34 4.76 2.13
C ALA A 463 -18.73 4.09 2.14
N LEU A 464 -18.81 2.86 1.62
CA LEU A 464 -20.06 2.09 1.58
C LEU A 464 -20.52 1.67 2.99
N SER A 465 -19.61 1.44 3.93
CA SER A 465 -19.94 0.97 5.28
C SER A 465 -20.85 1.92 6.06
N TYR A 466 -20.84 3.21 5.74
CA TYR A 466 -21.80 4.15 6.31
C TYR A 466 -23.26 3.81 6.00
N GLN A 467 -23.53 3.07 4.91
CA GLN A 467 -24.88 2.56 4.61
C GLN A 467 -25.29 1.41 5.52
N TYR A 468 -24.33 0.80 6.22
CA TYR A 468 -24.55 -0.28 7.19
C TYR A 468 -24.77 0.24 8.63
N ALA A 469 -24.69 1.56 8.84
CA ALA A 469 -25.00 2.16 10.13
C ALA A 469 -26.48 1.97 10.48
N ASP A 470 -26.76 1.43 11.67
CA ASP A 470 -28.11 1.11 12.14
C ASP A 470 -28.82 2.37 12.66
N THR A 471 -28.98 3.37 11.78
CA THR A 471 -29.59 4.66 12.14
C THR A 471 -31.10 4.73 11.90
N ASP A 472 -31.66 3.77 11.15
CA ASP A 472 -33.01 3.85 10.58
C ASP A 472 -33.28 5.17 9.81
N ASN A 473 -32.22 5.89 9.43
CA ASN A 473 -32.25 7.19 8.77
C ASN A 473 -31.33 7.22 7.53
N ALA A 474 -31.83 6.75 6.40
CA ALA A 474 -31.07 6.73 5.14
C ALA A 474 -30.47 8.10 4.72
N PRO A 475 -31.14 9.26 4.92
CA PRO A 475 -30.52 10.58 4.75
C PRO A 475 -29.27 10.81 5.60
N LEU A 476 -29.24 10.34 6.85
CA LEU A 476 -28.06 10.45 7.72
C LEU A 476 -26.92 9.57 7.22
N ASN A 477 -27.21 8.31 6.88
CA ASN A 477 -26.21 7.39 6.33
C ASN A 477 -25.57 7.96 5.06
N THR A 478 -26.41 8.50 4.16
CA THR A 478 -25.93 9.14 2.92
C THR A 478 -25.09 10.38 3.22
N LEU A 479 -25.50 11.21 4.19
CA LEU A 479 -24.71 12.39 4.59
C LEU A 479 -23.34 12.00 5.10
N MET A 480 -23.24 10.98 5.95
CA MET A 480 -21.97 10.49 6.50
C MET A 480 -21.04 9.98 5.38
N GLN A 481 -21.56 9.16 4.47
CA GLN A 481 -20.83 8.66 3.31
C GLN A 481 -20.30 9.80 2.42
N LEU A 482 -21.16 10.78 2.10
CA LEU A 482 -20.77 11.91 1.27
C LEU A 482 -19.75 12.81 1.97
N ASN A 483 -19.88 13.00 3.29
CA ASN A 483 -18.89 13.77 4.06
C ASN A 483 -17.53 13.09 4.05
N TYR A 484 -17.47 11.79 4.35
CA TYR A 484 -16.24 11.00 4.29
C TYR A 484 -15.60 11.10 2.90
N SER A 485 -16.32 10.73 1.84
CA SER A 485 -15.77 10.75 0.49
C SER A 485 -15.36 12.15 0.02
N THR A 486 -16.04 13.22 0.47
CA THR A 486 -15.63 14.59 0.13
C THR A 486 -14.28 14.95 0.75
N ILE A 487 -14.04 14.56 2.00
CA ILE A 487 -12.75 14.79 2.66
C ILE A 487 -11.64 14.05 1.91
N MET A 488 -11.88 12.80 1.52
CA MET A 488 -10.95 12.01 0.72
C MET A 488 -10.59 12.71 -0.60
N LEU A 489 -11.62 13.15 -1.33
CA LEU A 489 -11.41 13.85 -2.61
C LEU A 489 -10.60 15.14 -2.43
N ILE A 490 -10.75 15.85 -1.31
CA ILE A 490 -9.95 17.04 -0.96
C ILE A 490 -8.47 16.67 -0.80
N TYR A 491 -8.14 15.54 -0.14
CA TYR A 491 -6.76 15.07 -0.02
C TYR A 491 -6.12 14.80 -1.39
N GLY A 492 -6.81 14.07 -2.27
CA GLY A 492 -6.30 13.83 -3.63
C GLY A 492 -6.13 15.11 -4.45
N LYS A 493 -7.03 16.07 -4.28
CA LYS A 493 -6.92 17.38 -4.93
C LYS A 493 -5.72 18.17 -4.43
N VAL A 494 -5.42 18.13 -3.13
CA VAL A 494 -4.25 18.79 -2.54
C VAL A 494 -2.96 18.10 -3.01
N ASP A 495 -2.92 16.78 -3.09
CA ASP A 495 -1.77 16.03 -3.59
C ASP A 495 -1.41 16.45 -5.03
N ILE A 496 -2.38 16.43 -5.95
CA ILE A 496 -2.20 16.91 -7.32
C ILE A 496 -1.82 18.40 -7.32
N GLY A 497 -2.48 19.21 -6.50
CA GLY A 497 -2.22 20.65 -6.39
C GLY A 497 -0.78 20.95 -6.02
N VAL A 498 -0.26 20.30 -4.99
CA VAL A 498 1.11 20.50 -4.49
C VAL A 498 2.13 19.93 -5.48
N ASN A 499 1.98 18.67 -5.87
CA ASN A 499 3.03 17.94 -6.59
C ASN A 499 3.03 18.17 -8.10
N TYR A 500 1.88 18.49 -8.69
CA TYR A 500 1.77 18.70 -10.12
C TYR A 500 1.59 20.17 -10.53
N TYR A 501 0.75 20.93 -9.79
CA TYR A 501 0.48 22.34 -10.10
C TYR A 501 1.32 23.33 -9.28
N GLY A 502 2.07 22.86 -8.27
CA GLY A 502 2.98 23.70 -7.49
C GLY A 502 2.28 24.58 -6.46
N TRP A 503 1.19 24.11 -5.86
CA TRP A 503 0.54 24.82 -4.78
C TRP A 503 1.48 25.00 -3.60
N SER A 504 1.49 26.22 -3.08
CA SER A 504 2.14 26.56 -1.80
C SER A 504 1.26 26.14 -0.63
N GLU A 505 1.81 26.18 0.59
CA GLU A 505 1.05 25.99 1.84
C GLU A 505 -0.14 26.96 1.96
N ASP A 506 0.05 28.24 1.54
CA ASP A 506 -1.04 29.21 1.54
C ASP A 506 -2.13 28.85 0.48
N ASP A 507 -1.78 28.29 -0.66
CA ASP A 507 -2.76 27.80 -1.64
C ASP A 507 -3.55 26.62 -1.09
N VAL A 508 -2.90 25.68 -0.40
CA VAL A 508 -3.57 24.58 0.31
C VAL A 508 -4.52 25.14 1.36
N TYR A 509 -4.07 26.10 2.19
CA TYR A 509 -4.94 26.73 3.18
C TYR A 509 -6.15 27.42 2.55
N ASN A 510 -5.95 28.19 1.48
CA ASN A 510 -7.03 28.86 0.78
C ASN A 510 -8.03 27.87 0.20
N PHE A 511 -7.54 26.78 -0.39
CA PHE A 511 -8.38 25.73 -0.95
C PHE A 511 -9.24 25.05 0.13
N ILE A 512 -8.62 24.51 1.20
CA ILE A 512 -9.37 23.81 2.24
C ILE A 512 -10.30 24.73 3.04
N SER A 513 -9.93 26.02 3.20
CA SER A 513 -10.77 27.03 3.86
C SER A 513 -12.08 27.25 3.12
N SER A 514 -12.10 27.12 1.79
CA SER A 514 -13.33 27.22 0.98
C SER A 514 -14.35 26.13 1.35
N TYR A 515 -13.90 25.03 1.95
CA TYR A 515 -14.73 23.93 2.46
C TYR A 515 -14.99 24.00 3.96
N GLY A 516 -14.49 25.05 4.64
CA GLY A 516 -14.75 25.31 6.07
C GLY A 516 -13.63 24.85 7.01
N PHE A 517 -12.49 24.40 6.49
CA PHE A 517 -11.31 24.08 7.28
C PHE A 517 -10.43 25.32 7.46
N ASN A 518 -10.67 26.07 8.52
CA ASN A 518 -10.03 27.38 8.74
C ASN A 518 -8.84 27.33 9.72
N ASP A 519 -8.27 26.15 9.95
CA ASP A 519 -7.12 25.96 10.82
C ASP A 519 -5.85 25.84 9.96
N LYS A 520 -4.93 26.80 10.10
CA LYS A 520 -3.69 26.81 9.34
C LYS A 520 -2.82 25.59 9.65
N SER A 521 -2.86 25.06 10.86
CA SER A 521 -2.07 23.87 11.22
C SER A 521 -2.46 22.63 10.39
N VAL A 522 -3.73 22.53 10.00
CA VAL A 522 -4.21 21.46 9.11
C VAL A 522 -3.61 21.61 7.71
N ALA A 523 -3.54 22.84 7.18
CA ALA A 523 -2.94 23.09 5.88
C ALA A 523 -1.43 22.79 5.88
N THR A 524 -0.72 23.23 6.92
CA THR A 524 0.70 22.92 7.11
C THR A 524 0.95 21.42 7.13
N GLN A 525 0.15 20.69 7.92
CA GLN A 525 0.27 19.22 8.00
C GLN A 525 -0.01 18.53 6.67
N MET A 526 -1.11 18.92 5.98
CA MET A 526 -1.41 18.38 4.66
C MET A 526 -0.30 18.68 3.65
N TYR A 527 0.19 19.90 3.62
CA TYR A 527 1.27 20.31 2.71
C TYR A 527 2.54 19.48 2.95
N SER A 528 3.00 19.41 4.21
CA SER A 528 4.17 18.60 4.59
C SER A 528 4.01 17.14 4.20
N GLN A 529 2.82 16.58 4.39
CA GLN A 529 2.52 15.19 4.05
C GLN A 529 2.57 14.94 2.53
N MET A 530 2.05 15.87 1.70
CA MET A 530 2.15 15.76 0.24
C MET A 530 3.58 15.90 -0.27
N LEU A 531 4.43 16.65 0.43
CA LEU A 531 5.86 16.73 0.09
C LEU A 531 6.61 15.46 0.47
N SER A 532 6.26 14.86 1.60
CA SER A 532 6.88 13.63 2.10
C SER A 532 6.51 12.41 1.26
N GLU A 533 5.29 12.38 0.72
CA GLU A 533 4.70 11.20 0.07
C GLU A 533 3.90 11.57 -1.18
N PRO A 534 4.56 12.02 -2.26
CA PRO A 534 3.89 12.38 -3.49
C PRO A 534 3.07 11.21 -4.07
N ALA A 535 1.85 11.49 -4.51
CA ALA A 535 0.88 10.54 -5.08
C ALA A 535 0.41 9.42 -4.12
N ASN A 536 0.81 9.39 -2.85
CA ASN A 536 0.38 8.36 -1.92
C ASN A 536 -1.14 8.38 -1.73
N TYR A 537 -1.76 9.57 -1.60
CA TYR A 537 -3.21 9.67 -1.49
C TYR A 537 -3.95 9.34 -2.78
N CYS A 538 -3.27 9.42 -3.93
CA CYS A 538 -3.88 9.12 -5.22
C CYS A 538 -4.36 7.67 -5.31
N LYS A 539 -3.64 6.69 -4.76
CA LYS A 539 -4.08 5.28 -4.78
C LYS A 539 -5.43 5.08 -4.08
N TYR A 540 -5.67 5.76 -2.95
CA TYR A 540 -6.95 5.73 -2.22
C TYR A 540 -8.04 6.47 -2.97
N VAL A 541 -7.78 7.72 -3.30
CA VAL A 541 -8.78 8.66 -3.79
C VAL A 541 -9.14 8.41 -5.25
N LEU A 542 -8.13 8.32 -6.13
CA LEU A 542 -8.37 8.03 -7.54
C LEU A 542 -8.83 6.59 -7.73
N GLY A 543 -8.36 5.65 -6.90
CA GLY A 543 -8.86 4.28 -6.87
C GLY A 543 -10.35 4.24 -6.52
N TYR A 544 -10.78 4.94 -5.46
CA TYR A 544 -12.20 5.11 -5.12
C TYR A 544 -12.99 5.69 -6.30
N VAL A 545 -12.52 6.77 -6.89
CA VAL A 545 -13.16 7.38 -8.07
C VAL A 545 -13.20 6.41 -9.24
N GLY A 546 -12.13 5.64 -9.47
CA GLY A 546 -12.07 4.60 -10.51
C GLY A 546 -13.17 3.56 -10.35
N PHE A 547 -13.39 3.04 -9.12
CA PHE A 547 -14.49 2.11 -8.85
C PHE A 547 -15.87 2.76 -8.99
N MET A 548 -16.01 4.03 -8.64
CA MET A 548 -17.27 4.76 -8.84
C MET A 548 -17.57 4.98 -10.33
N GLU A 549 -16.58 5.31 -11.15
CA GLU A 549 -16.72 5.43 -12.60
C GLU A 549 -16.97 4.06 -13.27
N LEU A 550 -16.29 3.00 -12.82
CA LEU A 550 -16.53 1.63 -13.29
C LEU A 550 -17.97 1.18 -13.00
N LYS A 551 -18.47 1.50 -11.79
CA LYS A 551 -19.86 1.25 -11.42
C LYS A 551 -20.85 2.01 -12.30
N ALA A 552 -20.56 3.29 -12.56
CA ALA A 552 -21.39 4.12 -13.44
C ALA A 552 -21.42 3.55 -14.88
N ALA A 553 -20.27 3.10 -15.39
CA ALA A 553 -20.16 2.44 -16.69
C ALA A 553 -20.97 1.12 -16.74
N ALA A 554 -20.87 0.29 -15.68
CA ALA A 554 -21.65 -0.93 -15.55
C ALA A 554 -23.16 -0.64 -15.54
N MET A 555 -23.60 0.32 -14.76
CA MET A 555 -25.00 0.76 -14.72
C MET A 555 -25.49 1.27 -16.08
N GLN A 556 -24.67 2.01 -16.79
CA GLN A 556 -25.02 2.50 -18.13
C GLN A 556 -25.11 1.34 -19.15
N LYS A 557 -24.18 0.41 -19.09
CA LYS A 557 -24.10 -0.75 -20.02
C LYS A 557 -25.25 -1.73 -19.80
N GLN A 558 -25.54 -2.05 -18.55
CA GLN A 558 -26.52 -3.07 -18.15
C GLN A 558 -27.94 -2.50 -17.93
N GLY A 559 -28.10 -1.20 -17.74
CA GLY A 559 -29.40 -0.56 -17.55
C GLY A 559 -30.21 -1.16 -16.40
N ASN A 560 -31.42 -1.65 -16.71
CA ASN A 560 -32.30 -2.25 -15.70
C ASN A 560 -31.85 -3.64 -15.19
N SER A 561 -30.89 -4.28 -15.82
CA SER A 561 -30.31 -5.55 -15.37
C SER A 561 -29.13 -5.40 -14.42
N PHE A 562 -28.69 -4.17 -14.15
CA PHE A 562 -27.58 -3.94 -13.23
C PHE A 562 -27.87 -4.53 -11.85
N ASN A 563 -26.91 -5.33 -11.37
CA ASN A 563 -26.95 -5.95 -10.05
C ASN A 563 -25.65 -5.63 -9.29
N LEU A 564 -25.79 -5.01 -8.12
CA LEU A 564 -24.66 -4.57 -7.32
C LEU A 564 -23.78 -5.73 -6.85
N LYS A 565 -24.37 -6.87 -6.48
CA LYS A 565 -23.64 -8.08 -6.05
C LYS A 565 -22.82 -8.67 -7.20
N GLU A 566 -23.38 -8.71 -8.40
CA GLU A 566 -22.67 -9.18 -9.60
C GLU A 566 -21.56 -8.22 -10.03
N PHE A 567 -21.76 -6.90 -9.85
CA PHE A 567 -20.71 -5.90 -10.06
C PHE A 567 -19.54 -6.10 -9.11
N HIS A 568 -19.79 -6.27 -7.80
CA HIS A 568 -18.73 -6.55 -6.83
C HIS A 568 -18.05 -7.90 -7.12
N GLN A 569 -18.83 -8.92 -7.52
CA GLN A 569 -18.28 -10.21 -7.91
C GLN A 569 -17.34 -10.07 -9.12
N TYR A 570 -17.73 -9.30 -10.13
CA TYR A 570 -16.89 -9.03 -11.29
C TYR A 570 -15.52 -8.45 -10.89
N ILE A 571 -15.50 -7.43 -10.04
CA ILE A 571 -14.25 -6.82 -9.57
C ILE A 571 -13.37 -7.86 -8.86
N LEU A 572 -13.94 -8.58 -7.91
CA LEU A 572 -13.23 -9.58 -7.12
C LEU A 572 -12.77 -10.79 -7.95
N ASP A 573 -13.55 -11.19 -8.96
CA ASP A 573 -13.18 -12.25 -9.90
C ASP A 573 -12.02 -11.83 -10.81
N MET A 574 -11.98 -10.56 -11.22
CA MET A 574 -10.85 -9.99 -11.95
C MET A 574 -9.57 -9.96 -11.09
N GLY A 575 -9.70 -9.75 -9.78
CA GLY A 575 -8.57 -9.59 -8.88
C GLY A 575 -7.73 -8.35 -9.16
N PRO A 576 -6.56 -8.18 -8.47
CA PRO A 576 -5.72 -7.00 -8.65
C PRO A 576 -5.23 -6.83 -10.08
N VAL A 577 -5.69 -5.75 -10.73
CA VAL A 577 -5.30 -5.34 -12.08
C VAL A 577 -5.42 -3.82 -12.22
N GLN A 578 -4.81 -3.28 -13.25
CA GLN A 578 -4.95 -1.87 -13.63
C GLN A 578 -6.38 -1.54 -14.06
N PHE A 579 -6.82 -0.29 -13.87
CA PHE A 579 -8.19 0.13 -14.19
C PHE A 579 -8.56 -0.02 -15.67
N ASP A 580 -7.62 0.22 -16.59
CA ASP A 580 -7.91 -0.02 -18.02
C ASP A 580 -8.36 -1.45 -18.28
N ILE A 581 -7.72 -2.44 -17.62
CA ILE A 581 -8.08 -3.86 -17.78
C ILE A 581 -9.49 -4.12 -17.23
N LEU A 582 -9.87 -3.47 -16.10
CA LEU A 582 -11.24 -3.56 -15.57
C LEU A 582 -12.26 -2.98 -16.56
N PHE A 583 -12.01 -1.80 -17.12
CA PHE A 583 -12.95 -1.17 -18.06
C PHE A 583 -13.11 -1.97 -19.36
N GLU A 584 -12.01 -2.52 -19.89
CA GLU A 584 -12.00 -3.32 -21.12
C GLU A 584 -12.78 -4.64 -20.98
N ASN A 585 -12.74 -5.25 -19.80
CA ASN A 585 -13.39 -6.53 -19.53
C ASN A 585 -14.76 -6.41 -18.85
N LEU A 586 -15.31 -5.20 -18.73
CA LEU A 586 -16.60 -4.98 -18.07
C LEU A 586 -17.72 -5.77 -18.78
N PRO A 587 -18.48 -6.63 -18.07
CA PRO A 587 -19.54 -7.45 -18.66
C PRO A 587 -20.64 -6.61 -19.34
N GLU A 588 -21.30 -7.25 -20.35
CA GLU A 588 -22.43 -6.66 -21.08
C GLU A 588 -23.61 -6.38 -20.14
#